data_b1c61d8790ac9196d075a99583aea9c6
#
_entry.id   b1c61d8790ac9196d075a99583aea9c6
#
_cell.length_a   1.000
_cell.length_b   1.000
_cell.length_c   1.000
_cell.angle_alpha   90.00
_cell.angle_beta   90.00
_cell.angle_gamma   90.00
#
_symmetry.space_group_name_H-M   'P 1'
#
loop_
_entity.id
_entity.type
_entity.pdbx_description
1 polymer ?
#
loop_
_entity_poly.entity_id
_entity_poly.type
_entity_poly.pdbx_seq_one_letter_code
_entity_poly.pdbx_strand_id
1 'polypeptide(L)'
;MEQTLVVVKPDGVQRGLVGEIIGRFEKTGLKIVGMKMIWVDKELVGKHYPDSRTELLTGIGEKTLKTYAEYKKDPKAELGTDVPLEIGKIVNLWNMELLTSRPVVAMVWEGNHAVDNVRKLVGATLPVFSAPGTIRGDYSVDSPVLANQKKRSVKNLIHASGNQEEAQYEIDLWFQNHEIHSYKRADEEVMF
;
A
#
# COMPACT_ATOMS: atom_id res chain seq x y z
N MET A 1 18.87 11.81 4.39
CA MET A 1 18.47 10.51 3.82
C MET A 1 17.02 10.63 3.35
N GLU A 2 16.60 9.80 2.40
CA GLU A 2 15.24 9.77 1.88
C GLU A 2 14.30 9.05 2.85
N GLN A 3 13.05 9.52 2.95
CA GLN A 3 12.03 8.91 3.80
C GLN A 3 10.84 8.46 2.95
N THR A 4 10.13 7.42 3.40
CA THR A 4 8.92 6.90 2.75
C THR A 4 7.92 6.38 3.77
N LEU A 5 6.61 6.53 3.44
CA LEU A 5 5.55 5.94 4.24
C LEU A 5 5.33 4.47 3.86
N VAL A 6 5.12 3.67 4.88
CA VAL A 6 4.64 2.29 4.76
C VAL A 6 3.47 2.08 5.72
N VAL A 7 2.39 1.44 5.24
CA VAL A 7 1.26 1.08 6.10
C VAL A 7 0.97 -0.41 5.96
N VAL A 8 1.17 -1.18 7.03
CA VAL A 8 0.67 -2.56 7.08
C VAL A 8 -0.83 -2.51 7.23
N LYS A 9 -1.53 -3.00 6.22
CA LYS A 9 -2.99 -2.97 6.11
C LYS A 9 -3.66 -3.93 7.09
N PRO A 10 -4.97 -3.81 7.33
CA PRO A 10 -5.69 -4.70 8.24
C PRO A 10 -5.50 -6.18 7.99
N ASP A 11 -5.40 -6.61 6.73
CA ASP A 11 -5.15 -8.01 6.35
C ASP A 11 -3.74 -8.48 6.75
N GLY A 12 -2.73 -7.62 6.71
CA GLY A 12 -1.37 -7.90 7.20
C GLY A 12 -1.31 -7.97 8.73
N VAL A 13 -1.98 -7.02 9.40
CA VAL A 13 -2.05 -6.98 10.87
C VAL A 13 -2.76 -8.21 11.42
N GLN A 14 -3.93 -8.57 10.87
CA GLN A 14 -4.72 -9.73 11.31
C GLN A 14 -3.99 -11.07 11.13
N ARG A 15 -3.09 -11.15 10.15
CA ARG A 15 -2.28 -12.34 9.90
C ARG A 15 -0.99 -12.40 10.71
N GLY A 16 -0.75 -11.43 11.59
CA GLY A 16 0.46 -11.38 12.42
C GLY A 16 1.76 -11.15 11.64
N LEU A 17 1.69 -10.46 10.48
CA LEU A 17 2.83 -10.29 9.58
C LEU A 17 3.64 -9.02 9.86
N VAL A 18 3.26 -8.20 10.86
CA VAL A 18 3.92 -6.91 11.13
C VAL A 18 5.40 -7.08 11.40
N GLY A 19 5.78 -7.98 12.30
CA GLY A 19 7.18 -8.21 12.65
C GLY A 19 8.02 -8.75 11.49
N GLU A 20 7.45 -9.62 10.67
CA GLU A 20 8.10 -10.15 9.47
C GLU A 20 8.36 -9.03 8.44
N ILE A 21 7.37 -8.16 8.22
CA ILE A 21 7.48 -7.03 7.30
C ILE A 21 8.56 -6.05 7.79
N ILE A 22 8.57 -5.70 9.09
CA ILE A 22 9.60 -4.85 9.69
C ILE A 22 10.99 -5.47 9.50
N GLY A 23 11.13 -6.75 9.85
CA GLY A 23 12.42 -7.43 9.73
C GLY A 23 12.97 -7.48 8.31
N ARG A 24 12.12 -7.53 7.28
CA ARG A 24 12.57 -7.45 5.88
C ARG A 24 13.15 -6.09 5.52
N PHE A 25 12.57 -5.00 6.00
CA PHE A 25 13.11 -3.65 5.77
C PHE A 25 14.39 -3.41 6.56
N GLU A 26 14.42 -3.78 7.85
CA GLU A 26 15.61 -3.59 8.70
C GLU A 26 16.83 -4.35 8.16
N LYS A 27 16.65 -5.59 7.67
CA LYS A 27 17.73 -6.40 7.09
C LYS A 27 18.39 -5.77 5.85
N THR A 28 17.73 -4.84 5.18
CA THR A 28 18.29 -4.11 4.02
C THR A 28 18.96 -2.79 4.41
N GLY A 29 19.04 -2.48 5.71
CA GLY A 29 19.64 -1.24 6.21
C GLY A 29 18.70 -0.06 6.27
N LEU A 30 17.43 -0.24 5.91
CA LEU A 30 16.42 0.80 6.14
C LEU A 30 16.21 1.00 7.64
N LYS A 31 16.04 2.26 8.04
CA LYS A 31 15.87 2.68 9.44
C LYS A 31 14.43 3.11 9.68
N ILE A 32 13.79 2.53 10.71
CA ILE A 32 12.47 2.99 11.13
C ILE A 32 12.63 4.27 11.96
N VAL A 33 11.99 5.36 11.54
CA VAL A 33 12.06 6.66 12.22
C VAL A 33 10.72 7.10 12.82
N GLY A 34 9.63 6.46 12.46
CA GLY A 34 8.31 6.67 13.05
C GLY A 34 7.48 5.40 12.95
N MET A 35 6.70 5.07 13.98
CA MET A 35 5.80 3.92 13.96
C MET A 35 4.64 4.12 14.92
N LYS A 36 3.43 3.78 14.46
CA LYS A 36 2.25 3.74 15.31
C LYS A 36 1.21 2.74 14.82
N MET A 37 0.46 2.17 15.75
CA MET A 37 -0.72 1.37 15.45
C MET A 37 -1.96 2.23 15.69
N ILE A 38 -2.79 2.40 14.67
CA ILE A 38 -3.98 3.25 14.74
C ILE A 38 -5.16 2.58 14.05
N TRP A 39 -6.37 2.99 14.46
CA TRP A 39 -7.58 2.74 13.70
C TRP A 39 -7.83 3.98 12.83
N VAL A 40 -7.75 3.81 11.52
CA VAL A 40 -7.87 4.92 10.56
C VAL A 40 -9.31 5.40 10.54
N ASP A 41 -9.52 6.71 10.68
CA ASP A 41 -10.83 7.33 10.52
C ASP A 41 -11.14 7.70 9.05
N LYS A 42 -12.38 8.14 8.82
CA LYS A 42 -12.85 8.50 7.48
C LYS A 42 -12.19 9.75 6.93
N GLU A 43 -11.78 10.67 7.78
CA GLU A 43 -11.11 11.91 7.37
C GLU A 43 -9.71 11.62 6.84
N LEU A 44 -8.91 10.88 7.61
CA LEU A 44 -7.56 10.50 7.22
C LEU A 44 -7.57 9.64 5.95
N VAL A 45 -8.43 8.63 5.87
CA VAL A 45 -8.48 7.76 4.68
C VAL A 45 -8.96 8.51 3.44
N GLY A 46 -9.88 9.47 3.58
CA GLY A 46 -10.35 10.31 2.47
C GLY A 46 -9.26 11.23 1.93
N LYS A 47 -8.35 11.72 2.79
CA LYS A 47 -7.17 12.49 2.36
C LYS A 47 -6.09 11.60 1.74
N HIS A 48 -5.95 10.37 2.21
CA HIS A 48 -5.00 9.39 1.66
C HIS A 48 -5.43 8.86 0.29
N TYR A 49 -6.73 8.64 0.08
CA TYR A 49 -7.33 8.19 -1.18
C TYR A 49 -8.34 9.21 -1.74
N PRO A 50 -7.92 10.44 -2.10
CA PRO A 50 -8.85 11.48 -2.50
C PRO A 50 -9.47 11.18 -3.87
N ASP A 51 -10.79 11.36 -3.98
CA ASP A 51 -11.55 11.17 -5.23
C ASP A 51 -11.20 12.21 -6.31
N SER A 52 -10.49 13.25 -5.95
CA SER A 52 -10.01 14.29 -6.88
C SER A 52 -8.88 13.83 -7.81
N ARG A 53 -8.19 12.74 -7.50
CA ARG A 53 -7.13 12.15 -8.35
C ARG A 53 -7.74 11.36 -9.53
N THR A 54 -8.48 12.03 -10.39
CA THR A 54 -9.25 11.38 -11.46
C THR A 54 -8.40 10.58 -12.44
N GLU A 55 -7.19 11.05 -12.79
CA GLU A 55 -6.26 10.31 -13.65
C GLU A 55 -5.83 8.98 -13.03
N LEU A 56 -5.47 9.00 -11.73
CA LEU A 56 -5.11 7.79 -10.99
C LEU A 56 -6.28 6.81 -10.95
N LEU A 57 -7.49 7.29 -10.64
CA LEU A 57 -8.69 6.47 -10.58
C LEU A 57 -9.02 5.87 -11.95
N THR A 58 -8.94 6.65 -13.02
CA THR A 58 -9.12 6.16 -14.39
C THR A 58 -8.11 5.05 -14.70
N GLY A 59 -6.83 5.23 -14.38
CA GLY A 59 -5.81 4.21 -14.56
C GLY A 59 -6.06 2.92 -13.76
N ILE A 60 -6.62 3.02 -12.56
CA ILE A 60 -7.07 1.85 -11.78
C ILE A 60 -8.19 1.11 -12.51
N GLY A 61 -9.18 1.84 -13.03
CA GLY A 61 -10.29 1.27 -13.79
C GLY A 61 -9.84 0.60 -15.09
N GLU A 62 -8.93 1.22 -15.84
CA GLU A 62 -8.36 0.65 -17.07
C GLU A 62 -7.62 -0.67 -16.78
N LYS A 63 -6.79 -0.72 -15.73
CA LYS A 63 -6.13 -1.97 -15.30
C LYS A 63 -7.14 -3.04 -14.90
N THR A 64 -8.23 -2.65 -14.25
CA THR A 64 -9.32 -3.55 -13.88
C THR A 64 -9.99 -4.11 -15.13
N LEU A 65 -10.36 -3.25 -16.09
CA LEU A 65 -10.96 -3.67 -17.36
C LEU A 65 -10.05 -4.62 -18.15
N LYS A 66 -8.74 -4.34 -18.20
CA LYS A 66 -7.76 -5.24 -18.82
C LYS A 66 -7.81 -6.63 -18.18
N THR A 67 -7.84 -6.69 -16.85
CA THR A 67 -7.97 -7.94 -16.12
C THR A 67 -9.26 -8.68 -16.43
N TYR A 68 -10.39 -7.95 -16.52
CA TYR A 68 -11.67 -8.53 -16.91
C TYR A 68 -11.64 -9.15 -18.32
N ALA A 69 -11.01 -8.46 -19.28
CA ALA A 69 -10.84 -8.96 -20.63
C ALA A 69 -9.96 -10.22 -20.68
N GLU A 70 -8.84 -10.25 -19.96
CA GLU A 70 -7.94 -11.41 -19.85
C GLU A 70 -8.67 -12.66 -19.31
N TYR A 71 -9.55 -12.47 -18.33
CA TYR A 71 -10.32 -13.57 -17.71
C TYR A 71 -11.68 -13.79 -18.37
N LYS A 72 -11.98 -13.12 -19.51
CA LYS A 72 -13.23 -13.24 -20.28
C LYS A 72 -14.47 -13.02 -19.42
N LYS A 73 -14.45 -11.98 -18.57
CA LYS A 73 -15.55 -11.59 -17.69
C LYS A 73 -16.17 -10.29 -18.13
N ASP A 74 -17.46 -10.12 -17.81
CA ASP A 74 -18.21 -8.90 -18.12
C ASP A 74 -18.18 -7.94 -16.91
N PRO A 75 -17.50 -6.78 -17.02
CA PRO A 75 -17.45 -5.79 -15.95
C PRO A 75 -18.83 -5.16 -15.67
N LYS A 76 -19.68 -4.99 -16.68
CA LYS A 76 -21.04 -4.47 -16.48
C LYS A 76 -21.89 -5.39 -15.64
N ALA A 77 -21.81 -6.68 -15.87
CA ALA A 77 -22.56 -7.66 -15.09
C ALA A 77 -22.08 -7.72 -13.60
N GLU A 78 -20.79 -7.60 -13.36
CA GLU A 78 -20.22 -7.73 -12.01
C GLU A 78 -20.15 -6.40 -11.23
N LEU A 79 -19.79 -5.29 -11.90
CA LEU A 79 -19.55 -3.97 -11.28
C LEU A 79 -20.64 -2.93 -11.59
N GLY A 80 -21.55 -3.24 -12.53
CA GLY A 80 -22.61 -2.33 -12.96
C GLY A 80 -22.18 -1.29 -14.00
N THR A 81 -20.89 -1.23 -14.35
CA THR A 81 -20.32 -0.25 -15.29
C THR A 81 -19.10 -0.81 -16.02
N ASP A 82 -18.79 -0.24 -17.18
CA ASP A 82 -17.55 -0.45 -17.94
C ASP A 82 -16.78 0.86 -18.14
N VAL A 83 -17.18 1.93 -17.44
CA VAL A 83 -16.50 3.23 -17.50
C VAL A 83 -15.29 3.21 -16.56
N PRO A 84 -14.05 3.43 -17.06
CA PRO A 84 -12.84 3.32 -16.25
C PRO A 84 -12.86 4.15 -14.96
N LEU A 85 -13.27 5.43 -15.04
CA LEU A 85 -13.31 6.30 -13.88
C LEU A 85 -14.30 5.81 -12.79
N GLU A 86 -15.46 5.28 -13.21
CA GLU A 86 -16.46 4.75 -12.26
C GLU A 86 -15.94 3.49 -11.59
N ILE A 87 -15.31 2.59 -12.34
CA ILE A 87 -14.65 1.40 -11.79
C ILE A 87 -13.56 1.80 -10.82
N GLY A 88 -12.72 2.80 -11.18
CA GLY A 88 -11.69 3.31 -10.29
C GLY A 88 -12.23 3.84 -8.98
N LYS A 89 -13.36 4.57 -9.01
CA LYS A 89 -14.04 5.05 -7.78
C LYS A 89 -14.58 3.90 -6.93
N ILE A 90 -15.15 2.86 -7.55
CA ILE A 90 -15.61 1.66 -6.83
C ILE A 90 -14.43 0.99 -6.11
N VAL A 91 -13.31 0.78 -6.80
CA VAL A 91 -12.10 0.17 -6.21
C VAL A 91 -11.52 1.06 -5.12
N ASN A 92 -11.52 2.39 -5.31
CA ASN A 92 -11.07 3.35 -4.30
C ASN A 92 -11.90 3.27 -3.02
N LEU A 93 -13.22 3.21 -3.15
CA LEU A 93 -14.13 3.01 -2.00
C LEU A 93 -13.78 1.73 -1.24
N TRP A 94 -13.57 0.61 -1.92
CA TRP A 94 -13.18 -0.64 -1.27
C TRP A 94 -11.81 -0.55 -0.57
N ASN A 95 -10.86 0.23 -1.13
CA ASN A 95 -9.58 0.47 -0.46
C ASN A 95 -9.76 1.26 0.84
N MET A 96 -10.63 2.28 0.82
CA MET A 96 -10.99 3.04 2.02
C MET A 96 -11.70 2.17 3.07
N GLU A 97 -12.65 1.34 2.66
CA GLU A 97 -13.35 0.39 3.53
C GLU A 97 -12.36 -0.62 4.17
N LEU A 98 -11.41 -1.14 3.39
CA LEU A 98 -10.39 -2.04 3.94
C LEU A 98 -9.57 -1.33 5.01
N LEU A 99 -9.03 -0.14 4.74
CA LEU A 99 -8.17 0.59 5.69
C LEU A 99 -8.88 1.01 6.97
N THR A 100 -10.18 1.30 6.91
CA THR A 100 -10.97 1.69 8.08
C THR A 100 -11.57 0.50 8.82
N SER A 101 -11.48 -0.71 8.27
CA SER A 101 -12.15 -1.90 8.83
C SER A 101 -11.55 -2.39 10.14
N ARG A 102 -10.24 -2.19 10.35
CA ARG A 102 -9.48 -2.64 11.52
C ARG A 102 -8.20 -1.82 11.68
N PRO A 103 -7.46 -1.98 12.80
CA PRO A 103 -6.19 -1.28 12.99
C PRO A 103 -5.17 -1.57 11.88
N VAL A 104 -4.35 -0.58 11.60
CA VAL A 104 -3.18 -0.64 10.72
C VAL A 104 -1.92 -0.30 11.50
N VAL A 105 -0.75 -0.66 10.98
CA VAL A 105 0.54 -0.17 11.50
C VAL A 105 1.16 0.73 10.44
N ALA A 106 1.22 2.03 10.74
CA ALA A 106 1.87 3.05 9.91
C ALA A 106 3.32 3.23 10.37
N MET A 107 4.23 3.36 9.41
CA MET A 107 5.67 3.49 9.66
C MET A 107 6.28 4.49 8.68
N VAL A 108 7.31 5.21 9.16
CA VAL A 108 8.20 6.00 8.31
C VAL A 108 9.56 5.31 8.29
N TRP A 109 10.01 4.98 7.08
CA TRP A 109 11.30 4.35 6.84
C TRP A 109 12.26 5.35 6.19
N GLU A 110 13.50 5.37 6.68
CA GLU A 110 14.56 6.24 6.20
C GLU A 110 15.76 5.43 5.70
N GLY A 111 16.37 5.87 4.60
CA GLY A 111 17.57 5.25 4.06
C GLY A 111 17.98 5.83 2.71
N ASN A 112 19.00 5.22 2.10
CA ASN A 112 19.38 5.55 0.74
C ASN A 112 18.37 4.97 -0.24
N HIS A 113 17.80 5.81 -1.14
CA HIS A 113 16.73 5.42 -2.07
C HIS A 113 15.59 4.66 -1.36
N ALA A 114 15.09 5.22 -0.23
CA ALA A 114 14.13 4.53 0.62
C ALA A 114 12.84 4.15 -0.13
N VAL A 115 12.33 5.03 -0.99
CA VAL A 115 11.12 4.74 -1.79
C VAL A 115 11.34 3.52 -2.68
N ASP A 116 12.41 3.51 -3.46
CA ASP A 116 12.69 2.44 -4.41
C ASP A 116 12.97 1.11 -3.71
N ASN A 117 13.78 1.14 -2.64
CA ASN A 117 14.11 -0.05 -1.87
C ASN A 117 12.88 -0.65 -1.18
N VAL A 118 12.02 0.18 -0.58
CA VAL A 118 10.75 -0.28 0.00
C VAL A 118 9.87 -0.89 -1.09
N ARG A 119 9.67 -0.22 -2.22
CA ARG A 119 8.84 -0.71 -3.32
C ARG A 119 9.35 -2.04 -3.90
N LYS A 120 10.67 -2.18 -4.03
CA LYS A 120 11.33 -3.43 -4.46
C LYS A 120 11.02 -4.59 -3.50
N LEU A 121 11.08 -4.36 -2.19
CA LEU A 121 10.77 -5.37 -1.17
C LEU A 121 9.29 -5.70 -1.09
N VAL A 122 8.42 -4.70 -1.29
CA VAL A 122 6.97 -4.89 -1.26
C VAL A 122 6.48 -5.71 -2.46
N GLY A 123 7.03 -5.47 -3.64
CA GLY A 123 6.61 -6.13 -4.88
C GLY A 123 5.46 -5.43 -5.58
N ALA A 124 4.99 -6.02 -6.68
CA ALA A 124 3.90 -5.49 -7.49
C ALA A 124 2.63 -5.24 -6.68
N THR A 125 1.79 -4.28 -7.09
CA THR A 125 0.54 -3.94 -6.39
C THR A 125 -0.40 -5.13 -6.25
N LEU A 126 -0.42 -6.00 -7.26
CA LEU A 126 -1.27 -7.18 -7.30
C LEU A 126 -0.43 -8.41 -6.92
N PRO A 127 -0.78 -9.11 -5.83
CA PRO A 127 -0.01 -10.25 -5.34
C PRO A 127 0.22 -11.35 -6.39
N VAL A 128 -0.78 -11.63 -7.21
CA VAL A 128 -0.69 -12.64 -8.29
C VAL A 128 0.44 -12.37 -9.29
N PHE A 129 0.90 -11.12 -9.40
CA PHE A 129 2.01 -10.70 -10.28
C PHE A 129 3.27 -10.32 -9.50
N SER A 130 3.28 -10.48 -8.19
CA SER A 130 4.44 -10.18 -7.35
C SER A 130 5.44 -11.32 -7.38
N ALA A 131 6.70 -10.99 -7.62
CA ALA A 131 7.78 -11.98 -7.65
C ALA A 131 7.97 -12.64 -6.27
N PRO A 132 8.34 -13.94 -6.24
CA PRO A 132 8.82 -14.59 -5.02
C PRO A 132 9.98 -13.80 -4.41
N GLY A 133 10.08 -13.78 -3.08
CA GLY A 133 11.04 -12.96 -2.32
C GLY A 133 10.53 -11.57 -1.98
N THR A 134 9.44 -11.10 -2.58
CA THR A 134 8.77 -9.86 -2.17
C THR A 134 7.71 -10.13 -1.10
N ILE A 135 7.36 -9.10 -0.30
CA ILE A 135 6.34 -9.23 0.76
C ILE A 135 5.02 -9.74 0.19
N ARG A 136 4.57 -9.17 -0.93
CA ARG A 136 3.32 -9.60 -1.56
C ARG A 136 3.40 -10.95 -2.25
N GLY A 137 4.55 -11.27 -2.86
CA GLY A 137 4.77 -12.56 -3.52
C GLY A 137 4.82 -13.72 -2.55
N ASP A 138 5.41 -13.49 -1.36
CA ASP A 138 5.57 -14.57 -0.37
C ASP A 138 4.33 -14.74 0.52
N TYR A 139 3.60 -13.65 0.80
CA TYR A 139 2.55 -13.68 1.81
C TYR A 139 1.14 -13.44 1.29
N SER A 140 0.93 -13.19 0.00
CA SER A 140 -0.41 -13.01 -0.56
C SER A 140 -0.57 -13.70 -1.90
N VAL A 141 -1.76 -14.28 -2.10
CA VAL A 141 -2.17 -14.94 -3.36
C VAL A 141 -3.40 -14.26 -3.96
N ASP A 142 -3.82 -13.12 -3.42
CA ASP A 142 -5.05 -12.45 -3.85
C ASP A 142 -4.91 -11.82 -5.23
N SER A 143 -6.03 -11.71 -5.93
CA SER A 143 -6.11 -11.20 -7.29
C SER A 143 -7.27 -10.22 -7.47
N PRO A 144 -7.24 -9.34 -8.49
CA PRO A 144 -8.36 -8.48 -8.82
C PRO A 144 -9.64 -9.27 -9.12
N VAL A 145 -9.51 -10.41 -9.80
CA VAL A 145 -10.67 -11.25 -10.14
C VAL A 145 -11.40 -11.72 -8.89
N LEU A 146 -10.67 -12.29 -7.93
CA LEU A 146 -11.27 -12.73 -6.66
C LEU A 146 -11.79 -11.54 -5.83
N ALA A 147 -11.06 -10.44 -5.79
CA ALA A 147 -11.45 -9.26 -5.05
C ALA A 147 -12.73 -8.63 -5.59
N ASN A 148 -12.82 -8.46 -6.92
CA ASN A 148 -13.99 -7.88 -7.58
C ASN A 148 -15.24 -8.75 -7.46
N GLN A 149 -15.09 -10.08 -7.61
CA GLN A 149 -16.19 -11.03 -7.37
C GLN A 149 -16.74 -10.93 -5.95
N LYS A 150 -15.87 -10.67 -4.98
CA LYS A 150 -16.25 -10.49 -3.57
C LYS A 150 -16.57 -9.04 -3.22
N LYS A 151 -16.59 -8.13 -4.19
CA LYS A 151 -16.87 -6.69 -4.02
C LYS A 151 -16.06 -6.08 -2.87
N ARG A 152 -14.73 -6.24 -2.92
CA ARG A 152 -13.78 -5.78 -1.92
C ARG A 152 -12.44 -5.38 -2.52
N SER A 153 -11.64 -4.65 -1.75
CA SER A 153 -10.23 -4.40 -2.09
C SER A 153 -9.42 -5.69 -2.19
N VAL A 154 -8.37 -5.65 -3.03
CA VAL A 154 -7.34 -6.70 -3.05
C VAL A 154 -6.60 -6.72 -1.71
N LYS A 155 -6.51 -7.90 -1.08
CA LYS A 155 -5.75 -8.12 0.15
C LYS A 155 -4.26 -8.28 -0.20
N ASN A 156 -3.56 -7.15 -0.28
CA ASN A 156 -2.16 -7.06 -0.67
C ASN A 156 -1.23 -6.61 0.46
N LEU A 157 -1.68 -6.70 1.71
CA LEU A 157 -0.94 -6.63 2.98
C LEU A 157 -0.40 -5.25 3.36
N ILE A 158 0.06 -4.47 2.41
CA ILE A 158 0.89 -3.30 2.68
C ILE A 158 0.65 -2.21 1.62
N HIS A 159 0.66 -0.95 2.08
CA HIS A 159 0.81 0.23 1.24
C HIS A 159 2.25 0.75 1.36
N ALA A 160 2.78 1.29 0.30
CA ALA A 160 4.04 2.03 0.26
C ALA A 160 3.91 3.16 -0.76
N SER A 161 4.46 4.31 -0.44
CA SER A 161 4.44 5.51 -1.30
C SER A 161 5.03 5.21 -2.69
N GLY A 162 4.49 5.83 -3.73
CA GLY A 162 4.84 5.56 -5.11
C GLY A 162 6.10 6.29 -5.59
N ASN A 163 6.38 7.46 -5.02
CA ASN A 163 7.52 8.33 -5.33
C ASN A 163 7.81 9.26 -4.15
N GLN A 164 8.85 10.11 -4.25
CA GLN A 164 9.26 11.01 -3.18
C GLN A 164 8.21 12.08 -2.83
N GLU A 165 7.53 12.62 -3.83
CA GLU A 165 6.49 13.64 -3.62
C GLU A 165 5.30 13.04 -2.86
N GLU A 166 4.86 11.86 -3.27
CA GLU A 166 3.80 11.11 -2.57
C GLU A 166 4.24 10.72 -1.16
N ALA A 167 5.49 10.29 -0.98
CA ALA A 167 6.05 9.95 0.32
C ALA A 167 6.01 11.13 1.29
N GLN A 168 6.43 12.33 0.86
CA GLN A 168 6.38 13.52 1.70
C GLN A 168 4.95 13.89 2.07
N TYR A 169 4.04 13.93 1.09
CA TYR A 169 2.62 14.21 1.34
C TYR A 169 2.01 13.21 2.34
N GLU A 170 2.27 11.92 2.14
CA GLU A 170 1.72 10.88 3.00
C GLU A 170 2.32 10.90 4.40
N ILE A 171 3.62 11.16 4.55
CA ILE A 171 4.27 11.30 5.85
C ILE A 171 3.62 12.46 6.63
N ASP A 172 3.49 13.63 6.01
CA ASP A 172 2.88 14.81 6.64
C ASP A 172 1.40 14.59 6.99
N LEU A 173 0.69 13.77 6.22
CA LEU A 173 -0.69 13.39 6.49
C LEU A 173 -0.82 12.42 7.67
N TRP A 174 0.10 11.44 7.77
CA TRP A 174 0.00 10.35 8.73
C TRP A 174 0.72 10.63 10.04
N PHE A 175 1.79 11.43 10.05
CA PHE A 175 2.65 11.67 11.20
C PHE A 175 2.78 13.14 11.52
N GLN A 176 2.83 13.46 12.81
CA GLN A 176 3.26 14.76 13.30
C GLN A 176 4.78 14.78 13.47
N ASN A 177 5.40 15.96 13.38
CA ASN A 177 6.86 16.09 13.45
C ASN A 177 7.48 15.46 14.70
N HIS A 178 6.78 15.48 15.84
CA HIS A 178 7.28 14.90 17.08
C HIS A 178 7.18 13.36 17.13
N GLU A 179 6.49 12.73 16.19
CA GLU A 179 6.39 11.27 16.05
C GLU A 179 7.50 10.70 15.16
N ILE A 180 8.34 11.56 14.57
CA ILE A 180 9.47 11.17 13.72
C ILE A 180 10.77 11.44 14.46
N HIS A 181 11.58 10.39 14.63
CA HIS A 181 12.78 10.41 15.44
C HIS A 181 14.04 10.35 14.59
N SER A 182 15.07 11.14 14.97
CA SER A 182 16.38 11.07 14.35
C SER A 182 17.34 10.34 15.27
N TYR A 183 17.98 9.29 14.75
CA TYR A 183 19.02 8.54 15.46
C TYR A 183 19.97 7.88 14.45
N LYS A 184 21.15 7.46 14.92
CA LYS A 184 22.13 6.74 14.09
C LYS A 184 22.10 5.25 14.46
N ARG A 185 22.04 4.39 13.44
CA ARG A 185 22.22 2.94 13.63
C ARG A 185 23.70 2.62 13.76
N ALA A 186 24.01 1.55 14.47
CA ALA A 186 25.40 1.11 14.68
C ALA A 186 26.08 0.63 13.39
N ASP A 187 25.32 0.19 12.40
CA ASP A 187 25.79 -0.36 11.13
C ASP A 187 25.85 0.68 9.97
N GLU A 188 25.39 1.91 10.18
CA GLU A 188 25.41 2.94 9.12
C GLU A 188 26.79 3.22 8.55
N GLU A 189 27.83 3.20 9.39
CA GLU A 189 29.22 3.44 8.95
C GLU A 189 29.79 2.31 8.06
N VAL A 190 29.19 1.13 8.13
CA VAL A 190 29.61 -0.03 7.34
C VAL A 190 28.78 -0.16 6.08
N MET A 191 27.56 0.38 6.08
CA MET A 191 26.61 0.24 4.98
C MET A 191 26.63 1.41 4.01
N PHE A 192 27.03 2.59 4.46
CA PHE A 192 27.05 3.84 3.70
C PHE A 192 28.38 4.57 3.90
#